data_d69ed19d9d837ae5c9eb2ffc8cc2658f
#
_entry.id   d69ed19d9d837ae5c9eb2ffc8cc2658f
#
_cell.length_a   1.000
_cell.length_b   1.000
_cell.length_c   1.000
_cell.angle_alpha   90.00
_cell.angle_beta   90.00
_cell.angle_gamma   90.00
#
_symmetry.space_group_name_H-M   'P 1'
#
loop_
_entity.id
_entity.type
_entity.pdbx_description
1 polymer ?
#
loop_
_entity_poly.entity_id
_entity_poly.type
_entity_poly.pdbx_seq_one_letter_code
_entity_poly.pdbx_strand_id
1 'polypeptide(L)'
;WIFLQLFKHGLAYKASMPVNWCTSCKCVLANEEVVEGVCERCGSAVIRREKSQWMLAITKYADRLIDDLDNVDYISRVKIQQRNWIGRSVGAQVFFDIAGSERKLEIFTTRPDTIYGVTFMVIAPEHEWVEELTTAENREAVEAYIAETKRRSERERIADTKRVSGVKTGSYAINPFSGREIPIYISDYVLAGYGTGAIMAVPAHDSRDYAFARHFGLDIVPVVEGGNIEVESYDAKEGKMIKSDFLSG
;
A
#
# COMPACT_ATOMS: atom_id res chain seq x y z
N TRP A 1 0.03 -23.01 -28.58
CA TRP A 1 1.38 -23.54 -28.28
C TRP A 1 2.07 -22.71 -27.19
N ILE A 2 2.13 -21.37 -27.31
CA ILE A 2 2.80 -20.47 -26.35
C ILE A 2 2.24 -20.65 -24.92
N PHE A 3 0.91 -20.64 -24.75
CA PHE A 3 0.29 -20.85 -23.44
C PHE A 3 0.74 -22.19 -22.80
N LEU A 4 0.80 -23.28 -23.59
CA LEU A 4 1.22 -24.57 -23.08
C LEU A 4 2.71 -24.57 -22.67
N GLN A 5 3.56 -23.81 -23.34
CA GLN A 5 4.95 -23.65 -22.91
C GLN A 5 5.01 -22.87 -21.58
N LEU A 6 4.30 -21.76 -21.47
CA LEU A 6 4.23 -20.99 -20.22
C LEU A 6 3.71 -21.86 -19.07
N PHE A 7 2.68 -22.66 -19.30
CA PHE A 7 2.14 -23.58 -18.30
C PHE A 7 3.16 -24.65 -17.89
N LYS A 8 3.81 -25.32 -18.85
CA LYS A 8 4.85 -26.32 -18.57
C LYS A 8 6.03 -25.78 -17.77
N HIS A 9 6.38 -24.50 -17.97
CA HIS A 9 7.45 -23.82 -17.23
C HIS A 9 6.97 -23.16 -15.92
N GLY A 10 5.72 -23.38 -15.49
CA GLY A 10 5.18 -22.80 -14.28
C GLY A 10 5.02 -21.27 -14.32
N LEU A 11 4.93 -20.73 -15.52
CA LEU A 11 4.72 -19.30 -15.77
C LEU A 11 3.25 -18.94 -16.00
N ALA A 12 2.42 -19.91 -16.36
CA ALA A 12 0.96 -19.76 -16.39
C ALA A 12 0.36 -20.63 -15.28
N TYR A 13 -0.49 -20.05 -14.45
CA TYR A 13 -1.14 -20.72 -13.34
C TYR A 13 -2.55 -20.19 -13.11
N LYS A 14 -3.39 -20.95 -12.38
CA LYS A 14 -4.72 -20.50 -11.99
C LYS A 14 -4.69 -19.95 -10.56
N ALA A 15 -5.33 -18.78 -10.39
CA ALA A 15 -5.58 -18.20 -9.08
C ALA A 15 -6.97 -17.56 -9.02
N SER A 16 -7.58 -17.53 -7.82
CA SER A 16 -8.75 -16.70 -7.58
C SER A 16 -8.30 -15.27 -7.34
N MET A 17 -8.95 -14.33 -8.00
CA MET A 17 -8.66 -12.92 -7.84
C MET A 17 -9.91 -12.06 -8.08
N PRO A 18 -10.01 -10.87 -7.45
CA PRO A 18 -11.08 -9.96 -7.73
C PRO A 18 -10.93 -9.36 -9.13
N VAL A 19 -11.97 -9.50 -9.94
CA VAL A 19 -12.04 -8.95 -11.30
C VAL A 19 -13.17 -7.94 -11.40
N ASN A 20 -13.07 -7.02 -12.36
CA ASN A 20 -14.17 -6.13 -12.70
C ASN A 20 -15.25 -6.94 -13.42
N TRP A 21 -16.46 -6.94 -12.90
CA TRP A 21 -17.58 -7.69 -13.43
C TRP A 21 -18.74 -6.78 -13.82
N CYS A 22 -19.11 -6.78 -15.09
CA CYS A 22 -20.31 -6.12 -15.54
C CYS A 22 -21.54 -6.98 -15.24
N THR A 23 -22.47 -6.46 -14.44
CA THR A 23 -23.67 -7.18 -14.02
C THR A 23 -24.68 -7.37 -15.16
N SER A 24 -24.68 -6.48 -16.15
CA SER A 24 -25.54 -6.53 -17.32
C SER A 24 -24.97 -7.39 -18.46
N CYS A 25 -23.73 -7.10 -18.88
CA CYS A 25 -23.05 -7.88 -19.93
C CYS A 25 -22.63 -9.27 -19.48
N LYS A 26 -22.59 -9.52 -18.14
CA LYS A 26 -22.16 -10.78 -17.51
C LYS A 26 -20.76 -11.23 -17.96
N CYS A 27 -19.85 -10.27 -18.11
CA CYS A 27 -18.46 -10.52 -18.52
C CYS A 27 -17.47 -9.83 -17.57
N VAL A 28 -16.23 -10.33 -17.62
CA VAL A 28 -15.07 -9.70 -16.97
C VAL A 28 -14.62 -8.53 -17.86
N LEU A 29 -14.27 -7.42 -17.23
CA LEU A 29 -13.79 -6.21 -17.89
C LEU A 29 -12.33 -5.94 -17.51
N ALA A 30 -11.54 -5.48 -18.47
CA ALA A 30 -10.24 -4.89 -18.18
C ALA A 30 -10.43 -3.54 -17.44
N ASN A 31 -9.36 -3.04 -16.81
CA ASN A 31 -9.45 -1.77 -16.08
C ASN A 31 -9.81 -0.61 -17.00
N GLU A 32 -9.36 -0.65 -18.27
CA GLU A 32 -9.62 0.36 -19.31
C GLU A 32 -11.08 0.37 -19.78
N GLU A 33 -11.80 -0.74 -19.61
CA GLU A 33 -13.22 -0.88 -19.97
C GLU A 33 -14.17 -0.41 -18.85
N VAL A 34 -13.61 0.06 -17.73
CA VAL A 34 -14.35 0.62 -16.59
C VAL A 34 -14.11 2.13 -16.54
N VAL A 35 -15.13 2.92 -16.85
CA VAL A 35 -15.08 4.38 -16.85
C VAL A 35 -16.01 4.90 -15.75
N GLU A 36 -15.46 5.62 -14.77
CA GLU A 36 -16.25 6.16 -13.64
C GLU A 36 -17.10 5.10 -12.90
N GLY A 37 -16.57 3.88 -12.78
CA GLY A 37 -17.25 2.77 -12.10
C GLY A 37 -18.35 2.08 -12.93
N VAL A 38 -18.51 2.44 -14.19
CA VAL A 38 -19.49 1.82 -15.10
C VAL A 38 -18.81 1.12 -16.28
N CYS A 39 -19.52 0.16 -16.85
CA CYS A 39 -19.07 -0.55 -18.05
C CYS A 39 -19.13 0.37 -19.27
N GLU A 40 -17.99 0.57 -19.93
CA GLU A 40 -17.89 1.39 -21.17
C GLU A 40 -18.91 0.98 -22.23
N ARG A 41 -19.21 -0.33 -22.31
CA ARG A 41 -20.05 -0.91 -23.35
C ARG A 41 -21.55 -0.71 -23.12
N CYS A 42 -22.03 -0.81 -21.87
CA CYS A 42 -23.47 -0.79 -21.58
C CYS A 42 -23.89 0.21 -20.49
N GLY A 43 -22.97 0.94 -19.90
CA GLY A 43 -23.25 1.96 -18.87
C GLY A 43 -23.70 1.39 -17.51
N SER A 44 -23.75 0.06 -17.34
CA SER A 44 -24.18 -0.54 -16.07
C SER A 44 -23.07 -0.51 -15.05
N ALA A 45 -23.41 -0.42 -13.76
CA ALA A 45 -22.48 -0.46 -12.66
C ALA A 45 -21.60 -1.72 -12.70
N VAL A 46 -20.29 -1.53 -12.47
CA VAL A 46 -19.32 -2.60 -12.40
C VAL A 46 -19.09 -2.94 -10.92
N ILE A 47 -19.01 -4.22 -10.62
CA ILE A 47 -18.71 -4.72 -9.27
C ILE A 47 -17.40 -5.52 -9.28
N ARG A 48 -16.73 -5.59 -8.14
CA ARG A 48 -15.62 -6.54 -7.94
C ARG A 48 -16.20 -7.90 -7.60
N ARG A 49 -15.73 -8.93 -8.31
CA ARG A 49 -16.17 -10.32 -8.10
C ARG A 49 -14.97 -11.26 -8.13
N GLU A 50 -14.86 -12.12 -7.14
CA GLU A 50 -13.88 -13.20 -7.10
C GLU A 50 -14.13 -14.20 -8.25
N LYS A 51 -13.11 -14.42 -9.06
CA LYS A 51 -13.13 -15.43 -10.14
C LYS A 51 -11.78 -16.12 -10.29
N SER A 52 -11.83 -17.39 -10.57
CA SER A 52 -10.62 -18.13 -10.97
C SER A 52 -10.20 -17.69 -12.37
N GLN A 53 -8.98 -17.16 -12.47
CA GLN A 53 -8.38 -16.65 -13.70
C GLN A 53 -7.04 -17.31 -14.00
N TRP A 54 -6.68 -17.35 -15.27
CA TRP A 54 -5.32 -17.65 -15.67
C TRP A 54 -4.42 -16.43 -15.45
N MET A 55 -3.32 -16.66 -14.74
CA MET A 55 -2.33 -15.64 -14.44
C MET A 55 -1.01 -15.98 -15.11
N LEU A 56 -0.25 -14.96 -15.51
CA LEU A 56 1.12 -15.09 -15.97
C LEU A 56 2.06 -14.53 -14.89
N ALA A 57 3.04 -15.35 -14.49
CA ALA A 57 4.01 -14.98 -13.45
C ALA A 57 5.11 -14.03 -14.01
N ILE A 58 4.70 -12.86 -14.52
CA ILE A 58 5.60 -11.87 -15.14
C ILE A 58 6.62 -11.33 -14.15
N THR A 59 6.29 -11.23 -12.87
CA THR A 59 7.18 -10.74 -11.81
C THR A 59 8.39 -11.63 -11.57
N LYS A 60 8.36 -12.92 -11.99
CA LYS A 60 9.55 -13.80 -11.96
C LYS A 60 10.71 -13.27 -12.82
N TYR A 61 10.44 -12.38 -13.74
CA TYR A 61 11.44 -11.77 -14.62
C TYR A 61 11.80 -10.33 -14.24
N ALA A 62 11.23 -9.79 -13.18
CA ALA A 62 11.42 -8.39 -12.79
C ALA A 62 12.89 -8.04 -12.59
N ASP A 63 13.61 -8.82 -11.79
CA ASP A 63 15.04 -8.61 -11.54
C ASP A 63 15.86 -8.74 -12.82
N ARG A 64 15.61 -9.79 -13.58
CA ARG A 64 16.32 -10.03 -14.84
C ARG A 64 16.07 -8.92 -15.86
N LEU A 65 14.84 -8.40 -15.94
CA LEU A 65 14.51 -7.27 -16.82
C LEU A 65 15.27 -5.98 -16.45
N ILE A 66 15.59 -5.78 -15.17
CA ILE A 66 16.46 -4.67 -14.73
C ILE A 66 17.92 -4.93 -15.10
N ASP A 67 18.44 -6.11 -14.78
CA ASP A 67 19.84 -6.45 -14.93
C ASP A 67 20.24 -6.55 -16.42
N ASP A 68 19.39 -7.14 -17.24
CA ASP A 68 19.61 -7.28 -18.69
C ASP A 68 19.54 -5.95 -19.47
N LEU A 69 19.09 -4.83 -18.83
CA LEU A 69 19.13 -3.50 -19.46
C LEU A 69 20.56 -3.03 -19.78
N ASP A 70 21.55 -3.56 -19.08
CA ASP A 70 22.95 -3.22 -19.35
C ASP A 70 23.49 -3.90 -20.61
N ASN A 71 22.84 -4.99 -21.04
CA ASN A 71 23.19 -5.80 -22.21
C ASN A 71 22.51 -5.34 -23.51
N VAL A 72 21.63 -4.33 -23.45
CA VAL A 72 20.89 -3.82 -24.62
C VAL A 72 21.33 -2.41 -24.98
N ASP A 73 21.39 -2.11 -26.28
CA ASP A 73 21.75 -0.80 -26.80
C ASP A 73 20.52 0.16 -26.80
N TYR A 74 20.02 0.46 -25.61
CA TYR A 74 18.96 1.44 -25.41
C TYR A 74 19.52 2.77 -24.95
N ILE A 75 18.92 3.86 -25.39
CA ILE A 75 19.24 5.20 -24.86
C ILE A 75 19.00 5.26 -23.35
N SER A 76 19.83 6.01 -22.64
CA SER A 76 19.80 6.10 -21.17
C SER A 76 18.43 6.43 -20.60
N ARG A 77 17.65 7.32 -21.23
CA ARG A 77 16.29 7.67 -20.82
C ARG A 77 15.36 6.48 -20.76
N VAL A 78 15.41 5.59 -21.77
CA VAL A 78 14.58 4.39 -21.81
C VAL A 78 14.98 3.40 -20.71
N LYS A 79 16.29 3.20 -20.50
CA LYS A 79 16.79 2.34 -19.41
C LYS A 79 16.32 2.83 -18.04
N ILE A 80 16.41 4.15 -17.79
CA ILE A 80 15.94 4.77 -16.54
C ILE A 80 14.43 4.55 -16.37
N GLN A 81 13.63 4.80 -17.42
CA GLN A 81 12.18 4.62 -17.35
C GLN A 81 11.80 3.17 -17.04
N GLN A 82 12.46 2.19 -17.65
CA GLN A 82 12.19 0.77 -17.40
C GLN A 82 12.59 0.34 -15.98
N ARG A 83 13.76 0.80 -15.49
CA ARG A 83 14.18 0.56 -14.10
C ARG A 83 13.17 1.14 -13.11
N ASN A 84 12.75 2.38 -13.33
CA ASN A 84 11.77 3.05 -12.46
C ASN A 84 10.39 2.37 -12.52
N TRP A 85 9.99 1.86 -13.69
CA TRP A 85 8.72 1.15 -13.86
C TRP A 85 8.68 -0.16 -13.09
N ILE A 86 9.75 -0.95 -13.16
CA ILE A 86 9.86 -2.22 -12.43
C ILE A 86 10.02 -1.95 -10.93
N GLY A 87 10.83 -0.94 -10.54
CA GLY A 87 10.89 -0.44 -9.17
C GLY A 87 11.52 -1.41 -8.19
N ARG A 88 12.75 -1.89 -8.44
CA ARG A 88 13.49 -2.66 -7.43
C ARG A 88 13.76 -1.77 -6.22
N SER A 89 13.30 -2.17 -5.05
CA SER A 89 13.54 -1.48 -3.78
C SER A 89 14.19 -2.41 -2.76
N VAL A 90 15.03 -1.84 -1.92
CA VAL A 90 15.68 -2.54 -0.79
C VAL A 90 15.11 -1.93 0.49
N GLY A 91 14.77 -2.76 1.44
CA GLY A 91 14.18 -2.33 2.70
C GLY A 91 14.19 -3.44 3.74
N ALA A 92 13.45 -3.23 4.82
CA ALA A 92 13.31 -4.17 5.92
C ALA A 92 11.86 -4.60 6.13
N GLN A 93 11.66 -5.86 6.46
CA GLN A 93 10.42 -6.35 7.06
C GLN A 93 10.46 -6.06 8.56
N VAL A 94 9.40 -5.48 9.07
CA VAL A 94 9.27 -5.17 10.49
C VAL A 94 7.92 -5.67 10.99
N PHE A 95 7.93 -6.22 12.19
CA PHE A 95 6.74 -6.76 12.85
C PHE A 95 6.35 -5.87 14.02
N PHE A 96 5.11 -5.44 14.03
CA PHE A 96 4.51 -4.67 15.12
C PHE A 96 3.55 -5.59 15.88
N ASP A 97 3.75 -5.75 17.18
CA ASP A 97 2.82 -6.49 18.04
C ASP A 97 1.49 -5.75 18.08
N ILE A 98 0.37 -6.47 18.05
CA ILE A 98 -0.95 -5.91 18.23
C ILE A 98 -1.28 -5.91 19.72
N ALA A 99 -1.63 -4.75 20.27
CA ALA A 99 -1.97 -4.63 21.69
C ALA A 99 -3.14 -5.55 22.05
N GLY A 100 -2.94 -6.38 23.08
CA GLY A 100 -3.95 -7.34 23.53
C GLY A 100 -4.14 -8.58 22.65
N SER A 101 -3.21 -8.84 21.71
CA SER A 101 -3.22 -10.02 20.83
C SER A 101 -1.85 -10.67 20.75
N GLU A 102 -1.77 -11.94 20.41
CA GLU A 102 -0.52 -12.63 20.10
C GLU A 102 -0.05 -12.42 18.64
N ARG A 103 -0.83 -11.69 17.86
CA ARG A 103 -0.55 -11.42 16.44
C ARG A 103 0.43 -10.26 16.26
N LYS A 104 1.13 -10.32 15.12
CA LYS A 104 2.08 -9.30 14.69
C LYS A 104 1.72 -8.79 13.30
N LEU A 105 1.54 -7.50 13.18
CA LEU A 105 1.32 -6.86 11.88
C LEU A 105 2.66 -6.70 11.17
N GLU A 106 2.82 -7.37 10.04
CA GLU A 106 4.01 -7.29 9.20
C GLU A 106 3.91 -6.11 8.24
N ILE A 107 4.97 -5.31 8.17
CA ILE A 107 5.13 -4.26 7.17
C ILE A 107 6.47 -4.38 6.45
N PHE A 108 6.55 -3.85 5.24
CA PHE A 108 7.80 -3.61 4.54
C PHE A 108 8.06 -2.11 4.43
N THR A 109 9.26 -1.67 4.79
CA THR A 109 9.66 -0.27 4.68
C THR A 109 11.03 -0.11 4.02
N THR A 110 11.17 0.92 3.18
CA THR A 110 12.46 1.36 2.64
C THR A 110 13.18 2.34 3.57
N ARG A 111 12.52 2.78 4.65
CA ARG A 111 13.03 3.72 5.62
C ARG A 111 12.96 3.16 7.07
N PRO A 112 13.64 2.03 7.33
CA PRO A 112 13.65 1.45 8.69
C PRO A 112 14.31 2.38 9.73
N ASP A 113 15.17 3.28 9.29
CA ASP A 113 15.81 4.33 10.09
C ASP A 113 14.78 5.24 10.79
N THR A 114 13.64 5.49 10.20
CA THR A 114 12.63 6.41 10.74
C THR A 114 11.65 5.76 11.73
N ILE A 115 11.86 4.53 12.14
CA ILE A 115 10.91 3.74 12.95
C ILE A 115 10.53 4.40 14.28
N TYR A 116 11.43 5.16 14.89
CA TYR A 116 11.13 5.91 16.12
C TYR A 116 10.15 7.06 15.92
N GLY A 117 9.97 7.51 14.66
CA GLY A 117 9.01 8.54 14.27
C GLY A 117 7.64 8.02 13.89
N VAL A 118 7.42 6.71 13.99
CA VAL A 118 6.11 6.09 13.68
C VAL A 118 5.10 6.49 14.74
N THR A 119 3.99 7.07 14.31
CA THR A 119 2.94 7.55 15.22
C THR A 119 1.57 6.92 14.97
N PHE A 120 1.41 6.22 13.86
CA PHE A 120 0.24 5.40 13.54
C PHE A 120 0.58 4.33 12.51
N MET A 121 -0.31 3.35 12.38
CA MET A 121 -0.27 2.33 11.35
C MET A 121 -1.44 2.50 10.41
N VAL A 122 -1.27 2.13 9.15
CA VAL A 122 -2.36 2.12 8.19
C VAL A 122 -2.39 0.78 7.47
N ILE A 123 -3.57 0.19 7.38
CA ILE A 123 -3.82 -1.02 6.61
C ILE A 123 -4.80 -0.73 5.47
N ALA A 124 -4.68 -1.50 4.39
CA ALA A 124 -5.59 -1.41 3.27
C ALA A 124 -7.03 -1.78 3.72
N PRO A 125 -8.07 -1.14 3.18
CA PRO A 125 -9.46 -1.49 3.49
C PRO A 125 -9.83 -2.95 3.14
N GLU A 126 -9.08 -3.58 2.24
CA GLU A 126 -9.23 -4.98 1.82
C GLU A 126 -8.36 -5.95 2.60
N HIS A 127 -7.56 -5.48 3.57
CA HIS A 127 -6.67 -6.33 4.35
C HIS A 127 -7.46 -7.35 5.17
N GLU A 128 -7.00 -8.60 5.20
CA GLU A 128 -7.70 -9.72 5.84
C GLU A 128 -7.99 -9.53 7.34
N TRP A 129 -7.20 -8.68 8.02
CA TRP A 129 -7.34 -8.44 9.46
C TRP A 129 -8.20 -7.23 9.82
N VAL A 130 -8.78 -6.53 8.84
CA VAL A 130 -9.62 -5.34 9.11
C VAL A 130 -10.77 -5.70 10.04
N GLU A 131 -11.45 -6.81 9.80
CA GLU A 131 -12.59 -7.24 10.62
C GLU A 131 -12.15 -7.54 12.06
N GLU A 132 -11.04 -8.24 12.25
CA GLU A 132 -10.50 -8.61 13.56
C GLU A 132 -9.98 -7.41 14.36
N LEU A 133 -9.32 -6.48 13.68
CA LEU A 133 -8.77 -5.26 14.29
C LEU A 133 -9.82 -4.19 14.56
N THR A 134 -11.04 -4.36 14.04
CA THR A 134 -12.11 -3.36 14.21
C THR A 134 -12.89 -3.63 15.49
N THR A 135 -12.82 -2.68 16.42
CA THR A 135 -13.62 -2.74 17.67
C THR A 135 -15.10 -2.52 17.38
N ALA A 136 -15.95 -2.98 18.30
CA ALA A 136 -17.41 -2.84 18.16
C ALA A 136 -17.84 -1.38 17.94
N GLU A 137 -17.18 -0.44 18.62
CA GLU A 137 -17.47 1.01 18.53
C GLU A 137 -17.15 1.59 17.15
N ASN A 138 -16.15 1.06 16.46
CA ASN A 138 -15.70 1.57 15.15
C ASN A 138 -16.28 0.79 13.97
N ARG A 139 -17.02 -0.29 14.21
CA ARG A 139 -17.50 -1.22 13.18
C ARG A 139 -18.34 -0.53 12.11
N GLU A 140 -19.32 0.26 12.47
CA GLU A 140 -20.19 0.96 11.53
C GLU A 140 -19.40 1.90 10.61
N ALA A 141 -18.48 2.69 11.18
CA ALA A 141 -17.65 3.62 10.42
C ALA A 141 -16.69 2.89 9.47
N VAL A 142 -16.09 1.78 9.92
CA VAL A 142 -15.19 0.95 9.12
C VAL A 142 -15.95 0.29 7.96
N GLU A 143 -17.10 -0.29 8.20
CA GLU A 143 -17.94 -0.91 7.16
C GLU A 143 -18.39 0.10 6.11
N ALA A 144 -18.82 1.30 6.54
CA ALA A 144 -19.20 2.38 5.64
C ALA A 144 -18.01 2.83 4.76
N TYR A 145 -16.81 2.96 5.36
CA TYR A 145 -15.61 3.34 4.63
C TYR A 145 -15.19 2.28 3.62
N ILE A 146 -15.25 1.00 3.97
CA ILE A 146 -14.97 -0.12 3.05
C ILE A 146 -15.96 -0.12 1.88
N ALA A 147 -17.26 0.11 2.15
CA ALA A 147 -18.27 0.18 1.11
C ALA A 147 -18.05 1.35 0.13
N GLU A 148 -17.58 2.49 0.62
CA GLU A 148 -17.19 3.64 -0.20
C GLU A 148 -15.95 3.32 -1.04
N THR A 149 -14.90 2.79 -0.42
CA THR A 149 -13.63 2.49 -1.09
C THR A 149 -13.78 1.42 -2.18
N LYS A 150 -14.65 0.43 -2.00
CA LYS A 150 -14.95 -0.59 -3.00
C LYS A 150 -15.48 -0.02 -4.33
N ARG A 151 -16.01 1.20 -4.34
CA ARG A 151 -16.48 1.87 -5.57
C ARG A 151 -15.37 2.51 -6.37
N ARG A 152 -14.17 2.67 -5.78
CA ARG A 152 -13.00 3.28 -6.40
C ARG A 152 -12.05 2.21 -6.93
N SER A 153 -11.53 2.41 -8.13
CA SER A 153 -10.47 1.56 -8.66
C SER A 153 -9.13 1.86 -7.98
N GLU A 154 -8.21 0.90 -7.97
CA GLU A 154 -6.84 1.12 -7.46
C GLU A 154 -6.14 2.25 -8.23
N ARG A 155 -6.39 2.39 -9.53
CA ARG A 155 -5.82 3.45 -10.35
C ARG A 155 -6.29 4.83 -9.90
N GLU A 156 -7.57 4.99 -9.59
CA GLU A 156 -8.12 6.25 -9.04
C GLU A 156 -7.53 6.54 -7.66
N ARG A 157 -7.35 5.53 -6.82
CA ARG A 157 -6.75 5.67 -5.49
C ARG A 157 -5.29 6.12 -5.57
N ILE A 158 -4.50 5.55 -6.50
CA ILE A 158 -3.10 5.94 -6.73
C ILE A 158 -3.00 7.36 -7.29
N ALA A 159 -3.89 7.74 -8.21
CA ALA A 159 -3.87 9.05 -8.86
C ALA A 159 -4.30 10.19 -7.93
N ASP A 160 -5.15 9.91 -6.96
CA ASP A 160 -5.72 10.91 -6.04
C ASP A 160 -4.81 11.13 -4.82
N THR A 161 -3.71 11.82 -5.05
CA THR A 161 -2.73 12.13 -3.99
C THR A 161 -3.17 13.25 -3.05
N LYS A 162 -4.26 13.96 -3.37
CA LYS A 162 -4.74 15.11 -2.56
C LYS A 162 -5.80 14.73 -1.55
N ARG A 163 -6.47 13.61 -1.75
CA ARG A 163 -7.50 13.15 -0.84
C ARG A 163 -6.87 12.54 0.41
N VAL A 164 -7.28 13.07 1.57
CA VAL A 164 -6.98 12.48 2.87
C VAL A 164 -8.26 11.85 3.40
N SER A 165 -8.27 10.53 3.55
CA SER A 165 -9.41 9.80 4.07
C SER A 165 -8.96 8.56 4.83
N GLY A 166 -9.71 8.14 5.82
CA GLY A 166 -9.44 6.96 6.62
C GLY A 166 -10.36 6.85 7.80
N VAL A 167 -10.35 5.70 8.47
CA VAL A 167 -11.14 5.45 9.68
C VAL A 167 -10.29 4.68 10.68
N LYS A 168 -10.39 5.02 11.95
CA LYS A 168 -9.74 4.32 13.05
C LYS A 168 -10.39 2.96 13.25
N THR A 169 -9.59 1.90 13.39
CA THR A 169 -10.08 0.55 13.69
C THR A 169 -10.49 0.37 15.15
N GLY A 170 -9.88 1.13 16.06
CA GLY A 170 -10.00 1.02 17.50
C GLY A 170 -8.91 0.18 18.15
N SER A 171 -8.15 -0.58 17.36
CA SER A 171 -6.98 -1.34 17.82
C SER A 171 -5.70 -0.54 17.73
N TYR A 172 -4.67 -1.01 18.46
CA TYR A 172 -3.36 -0.39 18.53
C TYR A 172 -2.27 -1.41 18.20
N ALA A 173 -1.19 -0.93 17.60
CA ALA A 173 0.05 -1.66 17.43
C ALA A 173 1.10 -1.12 18.40
N ILE A 174 2.08 -1.95 18.75
CA ILE A 174 3.19 -1.58 19.62
C ILE A 174 4.42 -1.37 18.74
N ASN A 175 4.99 -0.18 18.77
CA ASN A 175 6.24 0.09 18.07
C ASN A 175 7.37 -0.73 18.71
N PRO A 176 8.04 -1.62 17.96
CA PRO A 176 8.99 -2.58 18.52
C PRO A 176 10.26 -1.94 19.12
N PHE A 177 10.55 -0.68 18.79
CA PHE A 177 11.74 0.01 19.28
C PHE A 177 11.44 1.03 20.38
N SER A 178 10.35 1.79 20.27
CA SER A 178 9.98 2.79 21.27
C SER A 178 9.04 2.25 22.35
N GLY A 179 8.43 1.09 22.15
CA GLY A 179 7.41 0.52 23.03
C GLY A 179 6.09 1.28 23.07
N ARG A 180 5.93 2.32 22.26
CA ARG A 180 4.69 3.14 22.23
C ARG A 180 3.57 2.37 21.56
N GLU A 181 2.37 2.48 22.15
CA GLU A 181 1.13 2.10 21.48
C GLU A 181 0.75 3.17 20.45
N ILE A 182 0.51 2.74 19.23
CA ILE A 182 0.15 3.59 18.09
C ILE A 182 -1.15 3.10 17.47
N PRO A 183 -2.11 3.99 17.11
CA PRO A 183 -3.40 3.59 16.59
C PRO A 183 -3.28 3.00 15.19
N ILE A 184 -4.18 2.06 14.89
CA ILE A 184 -4.31 1.44 13.56
C ILE A 184 -5.51 2.06 12.84
N TYR A 185 -5.27 2.54 11.63
CA TYR A 185 -6.29 3.09 10.71
C TYR A 185 -6.44 2.20 9.48
N ILE A 186 -7.58 2.29 8.84
CA ILE A 186 -7.75 1.88 7.45
C ILE A 186 -7.73 3.12 6.57
N SER A 187 -7.09 3.03 5.41
CA SER A 187 -7.13 4.11 4.42
C SER A 187 -6.93 3.59 3.01
N ASP A 188 -7.59 4.25 2.06
CA ASP A 188 -7.58 3.88 0.65
C ASP A 188 -6.27 4.23 -0.09
N TYR A 189 -5.35 4.97 0.54
CA TYR A 189 -4.02 5.19 -0.04
C TYR A 189 -3.07 3.99 0.15
N VAL A 190 -3.40 3.04 1.02
CA VAL A 190 -2.68 1.77 1.16
C VAL A 190 -3.39 0.72 0.31
N LEU A 191 -2.64 0.00 -0.52
CA LEU A 191 -3.17 -1.02 -1.42
C LEU A 191 -2.85 -2.42 -0.91
N ALA A 192 -3.85 -3.30 -0.84
CA ALA A 192 -3.66 -4.68 -0.39
C ALA A 192 -2.73 -5.51 -1.29
N GLY A 193 -2.66 -5.17 -2.57
CA GLY A 193 -1.77 -5.83 -3.54
C GLY A 193 -0.32 -5.31 -3.55
N TYR A 194 0.03 -4.34 -2.70
CA TYR A 194 1.36 -3.77 -2.63
C TYR A 194 1.99 -4.02 -1.24
N GLY A 195 3.15 -4.70 -1.23
CA GLY A 195 3.78 -5.12 0.02
C GLY A 195 2.90 -6.08 0.81
N THR A 196 2.75 -5.83 2.09
CA THR A 196 1.90 -6.60 3.01
C THR A 196 0.46 -6.06 3.11
N GLY A 197 0.13 -4.99 2.41
CA GLY A 197 -1.14 -4.27 2.59
C GLY A 197 -1.22 -3.48 3.89
N ALA A 198 -0.09 -3.31 4.58
CA ALA A 198 0.06 -2.53 5.79
C ALA A 198 1.31 -1.65 5.72
N ILE A 199 1.28 -0.48 6.32
CA ILE A 199 2.41 0.44 6.42
C ILE A 199 2.55 1.00 7.82
N MET A 200 3.79 1.30 8.21
CA MET A 200 4.08 2.21 9.30
C MET A 200 4.05 3.66 8.77
N ALA A 201 3.42 4.57 9.48
CA ALA A 201 3.31 5.97 9.07
C ALA A 201 4.26 6.86 9.87
N VAL A 202 5.04 7.67 9.14
CA VAL A 202 6.04 8.57 9.72
C VAL A 202 5.78 10.00 9.25
N PRO A 203 4.81 10.70 9.86
CA PRO A 203 4.32 11.97 9.36
C PRO A 203 5.37 13.09 9.32
N ALA A 204 6.42 13.02 10.13
CA ALA A 204 7.48 14.01 10.06
C ALA A 204 8.33 13.91 8.77
N HIS A 205 8.33 12.74 8.08
CA HIS A 205 9.26 12.42 6.99
C HIS A 205 8.58 11.81 5.75
N ASP A 206 7.25 11.88 5.69
CA ASP A 206 6.44 11.51 4.52
C ASP A 206 5.27 12.47 4.38
N SER A 207 5.14 13.10 3.22
CA SER A 207 4.15 14.16 2.98
C SER A 207 2.71 13.65 3.00
N ARG A 208 2.47 12.39 2.63
CA ARG A 208 1.14 11.78 2.68
C ARG A 208 0.75 11.46 4.11
N ASP A 209 1.66 10.87 4.88
CA ASP A 209 1.46 10.60 6.30
C ASP A 209 1.30 11.89 7.09
N TYR A 210 2.03 12.96 6.71
CA TYR A 210 1.90 14.29 7.30
C TYR A 210 0.49 14.84 7.11
N ALA A 211 -0.02 14.82 5.88
CA ALA A 211 -1.36 15.29 5.59
C ALA A 211 -2.42 14.49 6.38
N PHE A 212 -2.23 13.18 6.50
CA PHE A 212 -3.10 12.30 7.28
C PHE A 212 -3.04 12.65 8.77
N ALA A 213 -1.85 12.77 9.35
CA ALA A 213 -1.67 13.12 10.75
C ALA A 213 -2.28 14.49 11.10
N ARG A 214 -2.09 15.48 10.24
CA ARG A 214 -2.70 16.82 10.41
C ARG A 214 -4.23 16.75 10.37
N HIS A 215 -4.80 15.96 9.47
CA HIS A 215 -6.25 15.80 9.33
C HIS A 215 -6.89 15.13 10.55
N PHE A 216 -6.24 14.09 11.08
CA PHE A 216 -6.77 13.31 12.21
C PHE A 216 -6.24 13.76 13.58
N GLY A 217 -5.41 14.80 13.64
CA GLY A 217 -4.86 15.34 14.90
C GLY A 217 -3.90 14.36 15.59
N LEU A 218 -3.12 13.61 14.78
CA LEU A 218 -2.13 12.64 15.28
C LEU A 218 -0.77 13.31 15.54
N ASP A 219 0.03 12.68 16.38
CA ASP A 219 1.38 13.16 16.71
C ASP A 219 2.28 13.18 15.47
N ILE A 220 3.15 14.18 15.39
CA ILE A 220 4.20 14.30 14.37
C ILE A 220 5.54 14.37 15.09
N VAL A 221 6.33 13.32 15.00
CA VAL A 221 7.61 13.16 15.74
C VAL A 221 8.78 13.20 14.76
N PRO A 222 9.58 14.29 14.75
CA PRO A 222 10.77 14.36 13.90
C PRO A 222 11.88 13.47 14.44
N VAL A 223 12.48 12.67 13.53
CA VAL A 223 13.60 11.78 13.83
C VAL A 223 14.80 12.00 12.91
N VAL A 224 14.68 12.89 11.93
CA VAL A 224 15.78 13.42 11.13
C VAL A 224 15.89 14.92 11.38
N GLU A 225 17.11 15.41 11.61
CA GLU A 225 17.38 16.83 11.86
C GLU A 225 17.12 17.65 10.61
N GLY A 226 16.35 18.73 10.72
CA GLY A 226 16.06 19.67 9.65
C GLY A 226 14.57 19.85 9.39
N GLY A 227 14.26 20.78 8.50
CA GLY A 227 12.87 21.12 8.16
C GLY A 227 12.11 21.85 9.28
N ASN A 228 10.86 22.19 8.98
CA ASN A 228 9.92 22.76 9.95
C ASN A 228 8.61 21.97 9.90
N ILE A 229 8.49 20.99 10.78
CA ILE A 229 7.31 20.09 10.85
C ILE A 229 6.00 20.81 11.23
N GLU A 230 6.03 22.06 11.67
CA GLU A 230 4.82 22.86 11.87
C GLU A 230 4.18 23.28 10.54
N VAL A 231 4.98 23.34 9.49
CA VAL A 231 4.58 23.81 8.15
C VAL A 231 4.37 22.64 7.19
N GLU A 232 5.35 21.72 7.12
CA GLU A 232 5.35 20.60 6.18
C GLU A 232 6.22 19.44 6.68
N SER A 233 6.11 18.27 6.05
CA SER A 233 7.00 17.13 6.29
C SER A 233 8.41 17.43 5.80
N TYR A 234 9.40 16.79 6.40
CA TYR A 234 10.80 16.84 5.96
C TYR A 234 11.19 15.51 5.31
N ASP A 235 10.94 15.40 4.01
CA ASP A 235 11.07 14.15 3.23
C ASP A 235 12.52 13.87 2.76
N ALA A 236 13.54 14.49 3.38
CA ALA A 236 14.93 14.26 3.05
C ALA A 236 15.31 12.79 3.26
N LYS A 237 16.01 12.22 2.27
CA LYS A 237 16.47 10.82 2.31
C LYS A 237 17.75 10.63 3.12
N GLU A 238 18.48 11.71 3.35
CA GLU A 238 19.76 11.75 4.07
C GLU A 238 19.68 12.83 5.14
N GLY A 239 20.31 12.61 6.28
CA GLY A 239 20.33 13.56 7.38
C GLY A 239 20.83 12.93 8.67
N LYS A 240 21.01 13.77 9.68
CA LYS A 240 21.39 13.31 11.01
C LYS A 240 20.16 12.81 11.76
N MET A 241 20.26 11.61 12.32
CA MET A 241 19.19 11.04 13.14
C MET A 241 19.15 11.69 14.53
N ILE A 242 17.95 12.02 14.96
CA ILE A 242 17.65 12.61 16.29
C ILE A 242 16.52 11.83 16.96
N LYS A 243 16.48 11.83 18.30
CA LYS A 243 15.41 11.19 19.09
C LYS A 243 15.16 9.70 18.73
N SER A 244 16.18 9.02 18.27
CA SER A 244 16.12 7.65 17.73
C SER A 244 17.03 6.68 18.48
N ASP A 245 17.23 6.92 19.77
CA ASP A 245 18.05 6.09 20.66
C ASP A 245 19.40 5.73 20.03
N PHE A 246 19.72 4.45 19.85
CA PHE A 246 20.98 3.98 19.27
C PHE A 246 21.21 4.38 17.80
N LEU A 247 20.18 4.87 17.10
CA LEU A 247 20.30 5.39 15.74
C LEU A 247 20.64 6.91 15.72
N SER A 248 20.64 7.57 16.87
CA SER A 248 20.92 9.02 16.93
C SER A 248 22.42 9.31 16.74
N GLY A 249 22.76 10.27 15.85
CA GLY A 249 24.15 10.71 15.64
C GLY A 249 24.54 11.02 14.21
#